data_0eec41855ac946cb41c57f0f48e08c27
#
_entry.id   0eec41855ac946cb41c57f0f48e08c27
#
_cell.length_a   1.000
_cell.length_b   1.000
_cell.length_c   1.000
_cell.angle_alpha   90.00
_cell.angle_beta   90.00
_cell.angle_gamma   90.00
#
_symmetry.space_group_name_H-M   'P 1'
#
loop_
_entity.id
_entity.type
_entity.pdbx_description
1 polymer ?
#
loop_
_entity_poly.entity_id
_entity_poly.type
_entity_poly.pdbx_seq_one_letter_code
_entity_poly.pdbx_strand_id
1 'polypeptide(L)'
;MKKLITTVLFIALAVAAAPNCSSDGNKNKQDKEQTAVPSAKKKVIFVELGSVKCIPCKMMQPIMKDIEKEYGNQVDVVFHDVWTAEGEPYGRKYGIRAIPTQIFLDSEGKEYFRHEGFFPKEDLIKVLKQKGVK
;
A
#
# COMPACT_ATOMS: atom_id res chain seq x y z
N MET A 1 46.00 6.15 -37.44
CA MET A 1 47.46 6.16 -37.17
C MET A 1 47.64 5.79 -35.70
N LYS A 2 48.38 4.67 -35.51
CA LYS A 2 49.27 4.30 -34.41
C LYS A 2 48.65 4.22 -33.01
N LYS A 3 48.40 2.98 -32.49
CA LYS A 3 49.31 2.10 -31.72
C LYS A 3 49.64 2.71 -30.36
N LEU A 4 49.51 2.03 -29.21
CA LEU A 4 50.18 0.83 -28.65
C LEU A 4 49.41 0.49 -27.37
N ILE A 5 48.93 -0.70 -27.12
CA ILE A 5 49.58 -1.88 -26.53
C ILE A 5 50.55 -1.52 -25.39
N THR A 6 50.18 -1.84 -24.17
CA THR A 6 51.13 -2.33 -23.17
C THR A 6 50.41 -3.25 -22.19
N THR A 7 50.74 -4.49 -22.34
CA THR A 7 50.60 -5.65 -21.47
C THR A 7 51.67 -5.58 -20.38
N VAL A 8 51.35 -5.87 -19.15
CA VAL A 8 52.22 -6.44 -18.11
C VAL A 8 51.30 -6.86 -16.97
N LEU A 9 51.09 -8.08 -16.73
CA LEU A 9 51.84 -9.23 -16.18
C LEU A 9 51.73 -9.32 -14.63
N PHE A 10 51.04 -10.37 -14.21
CA PHE A 10 51.19 -11.20 -13.01
C PHE A 10 51.75 -10.58 -11.73
N ILE A 11 51.01 -10.84 -10.63
CA ILE A 11 51.60 -11.67 -9.55
C ILE A 11 50.43 -12.28 -8.74
N ALA A 12 50.39 -13.58 -8.75
CA ALA A 12 49.68 -14.41 -7.81
C ALA A 12 50.44 -14.45 -6.49
N LEU A 13 49.76 -14.32 -5.39
CA LEU A 13 50.24 -14.86 -4.13
C LEU A 13 49.06 -15.37 -3.33
N ALA A 14 48.97 -16.67 -3.26
CA ALA A 14 48.20 -17.41 -2.29
C ALA A 14 48.91 -17.35 -0.94
N VAL A 15 48.19 -17.30 0.14
CA VAL A 15 48.46 -18.02 1.39
C VAL A 15 47.34 -17.85 2.37
N ALA A 16 46.77 -18.98 2.73
CA ALA A 16 46.51 -19.60 4.01
C ALA A 16 45.33 -19.10 4.84
N ALA A 17 44.48 -20.04 4.95
CA ALA A 17 43.59 -20.47 6.00
C ALA A 17 43.95 -20.06 7.44
N ALA A 18 42.91 -19.70 8.20
CA ALA A 18 42.61 -20.32 9.50
C ALA A 18 41.22 -19.88 9.99
N PRO A 19 40.52 -20.76 10.66
CA PRO A 19 39.16 -20.53 11.14
C PRO A 19 39.21 -19.99 12.55
N ASN A 20 38.20 -19.31 12.98
CA ASN A 20 37.64 -19.57 14.28
C ASN A 20 36.46 -18.70 14.65
N CYS A 21 35.46 -19.39 15.14
CA CYS A 21 34.65 -19.24 16.34
C CYS A 21 33.63 -18.13 16.43
N SER A 22 32.44 -18.61 16.40
CA SER A 22 31.37 -18.44 17.39
C SER A 22 31.13 -17.07 17.97
N SER A 23 29.97 -16.52 17.66
CA SER A 23 29.10 -16.05 18.73
C SER A 23 27.68 -16.00 18.25
N ASP A 24 26.88 -16.67 19.01
CA ASP A 24 25.43 -16.72 18.98
C ASP A 24 24.83 -15.32 18.91
N GLY A 25 23.95 -15.13 17.96
CA GLY A 25 23.10 -13.96 17.80
C GLY A 25 21.79 -14.42 17.16
N ASN A 26 21.02 -15.20 17.93
CA ASN A 26 19.63 -15.52 17.62
C ASN A 26 18.85 -14.23 17.39
N LYS A 27 18.67 -13.83 16.12
CA LYS A 27 17.60 -12.95 15.70
C LYS A 27 16.66 -13.73 14.83
N ASN A 28 15.71 -14.34 15.53
CA ASN A 28 14.50 -14.90 14.99
C ASN A 28 13.73 -13.82 14.22
N LYS A 29 14.10 -13.63 12.97
CA LYS A 29 13.33 -12.92 11.98
C LYS A 29 12.36 -13.94 11.41
N GLN A 30 11.23 -14.07 12.09
CA GLN A 30 10.07 -14.74 11.50
C GLN A 30 9.64 -13.91 10.27
N ASP A 31 10.24 -14.23 9.14
CA ASP A 31 9.63 -13.98 7.85
C ASP A 31 8.34 -14.82 7.85
N LYS A 32 7.24 -14.18 8.21
CA LYS A 32 5.94 -14.73 7.86
C LYS A 32 5.91 -14.75 6.33
N GLU A 33 6.28 -15.88 5.79
CA GLU A 33 5.90 -16.30 4.45
C GLU A 33 4.38 -16.22 4.37
N GLN A 34 3.94 -15.05 3.92
CA GLN A 34 2.55 -14.81 3.62
C GLN A 34 2.31 -15.56 2.30
N THR A 35 1.89 -16.82 2.45
CA THR A 35 1.36 -17.59 1.33
C THR A 35 0.35 -16.71 0.62
N ALA A 36 0.77 -16.14 -0.50
CA ALA A 36 -0.11 -15.40 -1.40
C ALA A 36 -1.12 -16.39 -1.97
N VAL A 37 -2.27 -16.49 -1.31
CA VAL A 37 -3.48 -16.97 -1.94
C VAL A 37 -3.67 -16.12 -3.20
N PRO A 38 -3.92 -16.69 -4.39
CA PRO A 38 -4.18 -15.91 -5.59
C PRO A 38 -5.29 -14.92 -5.28
N SER A 39 -4.93 -13.66 -5.08
CA SER A 39 -5.88 -12.60 -4.81
C SER A 39 -6.72 -12.45 -6.06
N ALA A 40 -7.94 -12.93 -6.02
CA ALA A 40 -8.94 -12.59 -7.03
C ALA A 40 -8.91 -11.06 -7.16
N LYS A 41 -8.66 -10.56 -8.38
CA LYS A 41 -8.56 -9.11 -8.64
C LYS A 41 -9.75 -8.42 -8.01
N LYS A 42 -9.49 -7.51 -7.06
CA LYS A 42 -10.54 -6.74 -6.39
C LYS A 42 -11.36 -5.98 -7.42
N LYS A 43 -12.66 -5.88 -7.20
CA LYS A 43 -13.58 -5.18 -8.11
C LYS A 43 -13.53 -3.68 -7.90
N VAL A 44 -13.30 -3.26 -6.66
CA VAL A 44 -13.30 -1.85 -6.24
C VAL A 44 -12.15 -1.60 -5.30
N ILE A 45 -11.51 -0.44 -5.43
CA ILE A 45 -10.64 0.15 -4.43
C ILE A 45 -11.38 1.32 -3.82
N PHE A 46 -11.67 1.24 -2.53
CA PHE A 46 -12.25 2.31 -1.74
C PHE A 46 -11.14 3.06 -1.01
N VAL A 47 -10.86 4.29 -1.44
CA VAL A 47 -9.83 5.15 -0.86
C VAL A 47 -10.51 6.20 0.01
N GLU A 48 -10.15 6.21 1.29
CA GLU A 48 -10.55 7.23 2.26
C GLU A 48 -9.38 8.18 2.51
N LEU A 49 -9.58 9.45 2.23
CA LEU A 49 -8.61 10.52 2.52
C LEU A 49 -9.14 11.35 3.69
N GLY A 50 -8.49 11.23 4.82
CA GLY A 50 -8.95 11.84 6.06
C GLY A 50 -7.81 12.10 7.04
N SER A 51 -8.14 12.24 8.32
CA SER A 51 -7.15 12.25 9.41
C SER A 51 -7.73 11.64 10.68
N VAL A 52 -6.90 10.93 11.42
CA VAL A 52 -7.26 10.39 12.75
C VAL A 52 -7.56 11.49 13.78
N LYS A 53 -7.24 12.74 13.48
CA LYS A 53 -7.51 13.90 14.32
C LYS A 53 -8.80 14.65 13.94
N CYS A 54 -9.38 14.35 12.79
CA CYS A 54 -10.59 14.97 12.26
C CYS A 54 -11.85 14.24 12.77
N ILE A 55 -12.82 14.95 13.34
CA ILE A 55 -14.02 14.34 13.95
C ILE A 55 -14.86 13.59 12.90
N PRO A 56 -15.29 14.19 11.78
CA PRO A 56 -16.07 13.45 10.78
C PRO A 56 -15.29 12.30 10.13
N CYS A 57 -13.96 12.40 10.03
CA CYS A 57 -13.14 11.29 9.55
C CYS A 57 -13.13 10.09 10.54
N LYS A 58 -13.16 10.38 11.85
CA LYS A 58 -13.28 9.32 12.88
C LYS A 58 -14.58 8.55 12.76
N MET A 59 -15.65 9.21 12.34
CA MET A 59 -16.96 8.56 12.11
C MET A 59 -16.92 7.60 10.91
N MET A 60 -16.02 7.79 9.96
CA MET A 60 -15.79 6.87 8.84
C MET A 60 -15.05 5.60 9.24
N GLN A 61 -14.24 5.62 10.30
CA GLN A 61 -13.40 4.48 10.70
C GLN A 61 -14.20 3.18 10.95
N PRO A 62 -15.32 3.17 11.72
CA PRO A 62 -16.12 1.96 11.87
C PRO A 62 -16.74 1.50 10.57
N ILE A 63 -17.17 2.42 9.70
CA ILE A 63 -17.74 2.09 8.39
C ILE A 63 -16.69 1.40 7.52
N MET A 64 -15.47 1.92 7.46
CA MET A 64 -14.36 1.30 6.72
C MET A 64 -14.08 -0.13 7.20
N LYS A 65 -14.03 -0.34 8.52
CA LYS A 65 -13.83 -1.67 9.11
C LYS A 65 -14.96 -2.64 8.76
N ASP A 66 -16.19 -2.15 8.76
CA ASP A 66 -17.35 -2.96 8.37
C ASP A 66 -17.29 -3.34 6.89
N ILE A 67 -16.95 -2.39 6.01
CA ILE A 67 -16.79 -2.66 4.57
C ILE A 67 -15.65 -3.66 4.34
N GLU A 68 -14.52 -3.50 5.00
CA GLU A 68 -13.41 -4.44 4.91
C GLU A 68 -13.80 -5.84 5.38
N LYS A 69 -14.54 -5.95 6.48
CA LYS A 69 -15.04 -7.22 7.03
C LYS A 69 -16.05 -7.90 6.12
N GLU A 70 -17.01 -7.14 5.58
CA GLU A 70 -18.14 -7.68 4.80
C GLU A 70 -17.78 -7.92 3.33
N TYR A 71 -16.97 -7.05 2.75
CA TYR A 71 -16.66 -7.03 1.30
C TYR A 71 -15.18 -7.16 0.98
N GLY A 72 -14.32 -7.40 1.95
CA GLY A 72 -12.87 -7.42 1.76
C GLY A 72 -12.32 -8.43 0.74
N ASN A 73 -13.13 -9.41 0.34
CA ASN A 73 -12.81 -10.30 -0.78
C ASN A 73 -13.00 -9.64 -2.16
N GLN A 74 -13.79 -8.57 -2.26
CA GLN A 74 -14.13 -7.85 -3.49
C GLN A 74 -13.70 -6.38 -3.48
N VAL A 75 -13.53 -5.79 -2.29
CA VAL A 75 -13.18 -4.38 -2.08
C VAL A 75 -11.86 -4.28 -1.36
N ASP A 76 -10.98 -3.43 -1.86
CA ASP A 76 -9.75 -3.03 -1.18
C ASP A 76 -10.00 -1.70 -0.47
N VAL A 77 -9.83 -1.66 0.85
CA VAL A 77 -10.07 -0.45 1.65
C VAL A 77 -8.73 0.18 2.01
N VAL A 78 -8.51 1.40 1.55
CA VAL A 78 -7.26 2.14 1.72
C VAL A 78 -7.51 3.45 2.46
N PHE A 79 -6.78 3.70 3.52
CA PHE A 79 -6.84 4.96 4.27
C PHE A 79 -5.53 5.74 4.15
N HIS A 80 -5.62 7.02 3.85
CA HIS A 80 -4.50 7.95 3.90
C HIS A 80 -4.79 9.08 4.90
N ASP A 81 -3.97 9.19 5.95
CA ASP A 81 -3.99 10.35 6.85
C ASP A 81 -3.26 11.52 6.16
N VAL A 82 -4.03 12.39 5.52
CA VAL A 82 -3.48 13.51 4.72
C VAL A 82 -2.91 14.64 5.57
N TRP A 83 -2.98 14.52 6.90
CA TRP A 83 -2.30 15.44 7.82
C TRP A 83 -0.94 14.91 8.30
N THR A 84 -0.47 13.81 7.73
CA THR A 84 0.89 13.29 7.92
C THR A 84 1.75 13.52 6.68
N ALA A 85 3.07 13.49 6.85
CA ALA A 85 4.00 13.63 5.73
C ALA A 85 3.84 12.50 4.69
N GLU A 86 3.48 11.29 5.15
CA GLU A 86 3.27 10.12 4.31
C GLU A 86 1.96 10.20 3.53
N GLY A 87 0.90 10.75 4.14
CA GLY A 87 -0.44 10.81 3.54
C GLY A 87 -0.72 12.05 2.71
N GLU A 88 -0.06 13.17 3.00
CA GLU A 88 -0.26 14.44 2.32
C GLU A 88 -0.09 14.38 0.79
N PRO A 89 0.89 13.63 0.21
CA PRO A 89 1.00 13.48 -1.23
C PRO A 89 -0.23 12.87 -1.90
N TYR A 90 -0.97 12.02 -1.19
CA TYR A 90 -2.22 11.44 -1.71
C TYR A 90 -3.34 12.47 -1.78
N GLY A 91 -3.40 13.40 -0.82
CA GLY A 91 -4.31 14.54 -0.89
C GLY A 91 -4.14 15.35 -2.16
N ARG A 92 -2.90 15.65 -2.54
CA ARG A 92 -2.56 16.33 -3.80
C ARG A 92 -2.86 15.45 -5.02
N LYS A 93 -2.45 14.17 -4.98
CA LYS A 93 -2.67 13.21 -6.08
C LYS A 93 -4.15 13.13 -6.46
N TYR A 94 -5.02 13.05 -5.47
CA TYR A 94 -6.46 12.93 -5.68
C TYR A 94 -7.18 14.29 -5.77
N GLY A 95 -6.46 15.40 -5.59
CA GLY A 95 -7.01 16.76 -5.70
C GLY A 95 -8.15 17.03 -4.73
N ILE A 96 -8.03 16.55 -3.47
CA ILE A 96 -9.08 16.74 -2.47
C ILE A 96 -9.13 18.19 -2.00
N ARG A 97 -10.34 18.67 -1.66
CA ARG A 97 -10.58 20.03 -1.15
C ARG A 97 -11.01 20.04 0.30
N ALA A 98 -11.51 18.92 0.78
CA ALA A 98 -12.00 18.74 2.13
C ALA A 98 -11.70 17.33 2.65
N ILE A 99 -11.79 17.11 3.95
CA ILE A 99 -11.74 15.79 4.58
C ILE A 99 -12.94 15.58 5.50
N PRO A 100 -13.46 14.36 5.59
CA PRO A 100 -13.06 13.18 4.79
C PRO A 100 -13.50 13.30 3.33
N THR A 101 -12.74 12.67 2.43
CA THR A 101 -13.14 12.46 1.03
C THR A 101 -12.99 10.99 0.69
N GLN A 102 -14.06 10.41 0.13
CA GLN A 102 -14.10 9.03 -0.33
C GLN A 102 -13.97 9.00 -1.85
N ILE A 103 -13.04 8.15 -2.34
CA ILE A 103 -12.83 7.94 -3.77
C ILE A 103 -12.98 6.45 -4.06
N PHE A 104 -13.75 6.15 -5.08
CA PHE A 104 -14.00 4.79 -5.52
C PHE A 104 -13.40 4.57 -6.90
N LEU A 105 -12.45 3.65 -6.95
CA LEU A 105 -11.78 3.25 -8.18
C LEU A 105 -12.26 1.86 -8.57
N ASP A 106 -12.40 1.63 -9.87
CA ASP A 106 -12.70 0.29 -10.39
C ASP A 106 -11.44 -0.60 -10.42
N SER A 107 -11.59 -1.82 -10.90
CA SER A 107 -10.50 -2.80 -10.99
C SER A 107 -9.34 -2.37 -11.90
N GLU A 108 -9.51 -1.32 -12.69
CA GLU A 108 -8.48 -0.74 -13.55
C GLU A 108 -7.83 0.49 -12.91
N GLY A 109 -8.29 0.89 -11.70
CA GLY A 109 -7.82 2.06 -10.99
C GLY A 109 -8.44 3.38 -11.47
N LYS A 110 -9.50 3.32 -12.28
CA LYS A 110 -10.21 4.50 -12.76
C LYS A 110 -11.26 4.94 -11.74
N GLU A 111 -11.25 6.22 -11.37
CA GLU A 111 -12.26 6.81 -10.50
C GLU A 111 -13.64 6.78 -11.19
N TYR A 112 -14.64 6.27 -10.48
CA TYR A 112 -16.02 6.25 -10.95
C TYR A 112 -17.00 6.94 -10.01
N PHE A 113 -16.59 7.20 -8.76
CA PHE A 113 -17.41 7.94 -7.80
C PHE A 113 -16.52 8.65 -6.77
N ARG A 114 -17.02 9.79 -6.27
CA ARG A 114 -16.38 10.58 -5.22
C ARG A 114 -17.44 11.20 -4.32
N HIS A 115 -17.15 11.26 -3.01
CA HIS A 115 -17.97 11.95 -2.02
C HIS A 115 -17.07 12.76 -1.08
N GLU A 116 -17.52 13.94 -0.68
CA GLU A 116 -16.84 14.79 0.31
C GLU A 116 -17.71 14.89 1.57
N GLY A 117 -17.11 14.71 2.74
CA GLY A 117 -17.78 14.69 4.04
C GLY A 117 -18.10 13.29 4.55
N PHE A 118 -18.88 13.21 5.62
CA PHE A 118 -19.32 11.93 6.18
C PHE A 118 -20.24 11.20 5.19
N PHE A 119 -19.97 9.92 4.98
CA PHE A 119 -20.70 9.09 4.02
C PHE A 119 -21.38 7.90 4.75
N PRO A 120 -22.70 7.86 4.83
CA PRO A 120 -23.41 6.76 5.47
C PRO A 120 -23.10 5.41 4.82
N LYS A 121 -23.01 4.35 5.63
CA LYS A 121 -22.66 3.00 5.18
C LYS A 121 -23.59 2.49 4.06
N GLU A 122 -24.89 2.74 4.20
CA GLU A 122 -25.90 2.29 3.25
C GLU A 122 -25.72 2.91 1.87
N ASP A 123 -25.33 4.18 1.81
CA ASP A 123 -25.10 4.88 0.55
C ASP A 123 -23.75 4.46 -0.06
N LEU A 124 -22.74 4.24 0.76
CA LEU A 124 -21.45 3.68 0.34
C LEU A 124 -21.65 2.30 -0.31
N ILE A 125 -22.44 1.41 0.30
CA ILE A 125 -22.77 0.09 -0.25
C ILE A 125 -23.45 0.21 -1.63
N LYS A 126 -24.34 1.18 -1.81
CA LYS A 126 -24.99 1.41 -3.12
C LYS A 126 -23.94 1.74 -4.19
N VAL A 127 -22.94 2.53 -3.85
CA VAL A 127 -21.81 2.86 -4.76
C VAL A 127 -21.00 1.62 -5.10
N LEU A 128 -20.65 0.78 -4.11
CA LEU A 128 -19.93 -0.47 -4.35
C LEU A 128 -20.68 -1.42 -5.31
N LYS A 129 -22.01 -1.52 -5.13
CA LYS A 129 -22.87 -2.36 -5.99
C LYS A 129 -22.92 -1.93 -7.44
N GLN A 130 -22.63 -0.66 -7.78
CA GLN A 130 -22.52 -0.19 -9.17
C GLN A 130 -21.42 -0.93 -9.97
N LYS A 131 -20.42 -1.47 -9.28
CA LYS A 131 -19.34 -2.28 -9.87
C LYS A 131 -19.48 -3.79 -9.58
N GLY A 132 -20.69 -4.22 -9.25
CA GLY A 132 -21.02 -5.63 -9.08
C GLY A 132 -20.47 -6.26 -7.80
N VAL A 133 -20.17 -5.48 -6.77
CA VAL A 133 -19.90 -5.98 -5.41
C VAL A 133 -21.21 -6.56 -4.83
N LYS A 134 -21.13 -7.76 -4.23
CA LYS A 134 -22.27 -8.54 -3.73
C LYS A 134 -22.06 -8.92 -2.29
#